data_05852df34ef07b46e093c5a88206b56f
#
_entry.id   05852df34ef07b46e093c5a88206b56f
#
_cell.length_a   1.000
_cell.length_b   1.000
_cell.length_c   1.000
_cell.angle_alpha   90.00
_cell.angle_beta   90.00
_cell.angle_gamma   90.00
#
_symmetry.space_group_name_H-M   'P 1'
#
loop_
_entity.id
_entity.type
_entity.pdbx_description
1 polymer ?
#
loop_
_entity_poly.entity_id
_entity_poly.type
_entity_poly.pdbx_seq_one_letter_code
_entity_poly.pdbx_strand_id
1 'polypeptide(L)'
;MFTLLKTEGHARRGVFETVHGTIQTPFFMNVGTAAAIKGGISSIDLADQLKCQIELCNTYHLHLRPGDKIVRQMGGLHQFMNWHKPILTDSGGFQVFSLAKLRRIKEEGVYFQSHIDGKAIFMGPEESMQIQSNLGSTIAMAFDECVENPAPLDYVKNSCARTTRWLVRCQKEMQRLNSLEGTINPHQMLFGINQGGTYDAIRVSHMQEIAQLGLDGYAIGGLAVGEPTEVMYHIIDEVEPHMPVDKPRYLMGVGTPSNIIESVARGVDMFDCVMPSRNARHGTIFTWDGILHITNAAYETDSQPLDPKCDCPVCRNHSRAYVRHLFKAKEQLAGRLAVMHNLYFYNKLMERIRQALDEGRFEEFRRTYSERLDRRI
;
A
#
# COMPACT_ATOMS: atom_id res chain seq x y z
N MET A 1 -15.34 -11.17 -0.56
CA MET A 1 -16.17 -10.74 -1.74
C MET A 1 -16.22 -9.21 -1.76
N PHE A 2 -16.10 -8.58 -2.94
CA PHE A 2 -16.26 -7.12 -3.07
C PHE A 2 -17.69 -6.79 -3.52
N THR A 3 -18.32 -5.82 -2.86
CA THR A 3 -19.65 -5.32 -3.20
C THR A 3 -19.59 -3.82 -3.42
N LEU A 4 -19.87 -3.39 -4.66
CA LEU A 4 -20.01 -1.98 -5.00
C LEU A 4 -21.37 -1.47 -4.49
N LEU A 5 -21.36 -0.46 -3.62
CA LEU A 5 -22.57 0.10 -3.02
C LEU A 5 -23.06 1.35 -3.76
N LYS A 6 -22.15 2.22 -4.18
CA LYS A 6 -22.46 3.51 -4.80
C LYS A 6 -21.30 4.01 -5.66
N THR A 7 -21.63 4.83 -6.65
CA THR A 7 -20.64 5.57 -7.45
C THR A 7 -21.01 7.05 -7.52
N GLU A 8 -20.00 7.92 -7.64
CA GLU A 8 -20.12 9.32 -7.97
C GLU A 8 -19.08 9.63 -9.07
N GLY A 9 -19.52 9.77 -10.32
CA GLY A 9 -18.63 9.68 -11.47
C GLY A 9 -17.95 8.30 -11.52
N HIS A 10 -16.63 8.26 -11.62
CA HIS A 10 -15.83 7.03 -11.52
C HIS A 10 -15.52 6.64 -10.07
N ALA A 11 -15.65 7.56 -9.10
CA ALA A 11 -15.36 7.26 -7.69
C ALA A 11 -16.32 6.19 -7.15
N ARG A 12 -15.76 5.23 -6.40
CA ARG A 12 -16.44 4.01 -5.97
C ARG A 12 -16.53 3.92 -4.45
N ARG A 13 -17.71 3.64 -3.93
CA ARG A 13 -17.96 3.30 -2.54
C ARG A 13 -18.37 1.84 -2.44
N GLY A 14 -17.65 1.04 -1.70
CA GLY A 14 -17.92 -0.39 -1.60
C GLY A 14 -17.58 -0.98 -0.24
N VAL A 15 -17.80 -2.30 -0.14
CA VAL A 15 -17.45 -3.15 1.00
C VAL A 15 -16.67 -4.33 0.49
N PHE A 16 -15.56 -4.65 1.15
CA PHE A 16 -14.74 -5.80 0.82
C PHE A 16 -14.70 -6.77 2.01
N GLU A 17 -15.38 -7.89 1.88
CA GLU A 17 -15.45 -8.93 2.89
C GLU A 17 -14.30 -9.91 2.74
N THR A 18 -13.62 -10.18 3.85
CA THR A 18 -12.49 -11.11 3.93
C THR A 18 -12.66 -12.06 5.12
N VAL A 19 -11.86 -13.12 5.18
CA VAL A 19 -11.87 -14.07 6.32
C VAL A 19 -11.39 -13.44 7.64
N HIS A 20 -10.70 -12.30 7.58
CA HIS A 20 -10.20 -11.58 8.75
C HIS A 20 -10.98 -10.29 9.04
N GLY A 21 -12.15 -10.11 8.43
CA GLY A 21 -13.03 -8.98 8.66
C GLY A 21 -13.39 -8.21 7.40
N THR A 22 -14.27 -7.24 7.58
CA THR A 22 -14.84 -6.41 6.52
C THR A 22 -14.08 -5.10 6.41
N ILE A 23 -13.77 -4.68 5.18
CA ILE A 23 -13.07 -3.43 4.87
C ILE A 23 -14.02 -2.52 4.10
N GLN A 24 -14.10 -1.26 4.52
CA GLN A 24 -14.86 -0.21 3.84
C GLN A 24 -13.97 0.46 2.78
N THR A 25 -14.39 0.49 1.52
CA THR A 25 -13.65 1.14 0.44
C THR A 25 -14.20 2.53 0.10
N PRO A 26 -13.36 3.49 -0.35
CA PRO A 26 -11.90 3.39 -0.48
C PRO A 26 -11.18 3.34 0.86
N PHE A 27 -9.94 2.80 0.88
CA PHE A 27 -9.12 2.72 2.09
C PHE A 27 -7.61 2.83 1.80
N PHE A 28 -6.87 3.14 2.87
CA PHE A 28 -5.41 3.21 2.87
C PHE A 28 -4.83 2.12 3.77
N MET A 29 -3.82 1.39 3.28
CA MET A 29 -3.07 0.39 4.02
C MET A 29 -1.84 1.02 4.66
N ASN A 30 -1.76 0.97 5.99
CA ASN A 30 -0.57 1.40 6.69
C ASN A 30 0.54 0.36 6.53
N VAL A 31 1.76 0.80 6.18
CA VAL A 31 2.85 -0.12 5.80
C VAL A 31 3.69 -0.53 7.00
N GLY A 32 3.49 -1.76 7.45
CA GLY A 32 4.30 -2.44 8.46
C GLY A 32 5.35 -3.34 7.82
N THR A 33 6.41 -2.75 7.28
CA THR A 33 7.44 -3.38 6.45
C THR A 33 7.91 -4.76 6.97
N ALA A 34 8.18 -4.87 8.26
CA ALA A 34 8.68 -6.09 8.90
C ALA A 34 7.81 -6.44 10.13
N ALA A 35 6.50 -6.61 9.90
CA ALA A 35 5.50 -6.85 10.94
C ALA A 35 5.46 -5.73 12.00
N ALA A 36 5.84 -4.52 11.63
CA ALA A 36 5.79 -3.34 12.48
C ALA A 36 5.96 -2.07 11.64
N ILE A 37 5.27 -1.00 12.03
CA ILE A 37 5.43 0.30 11.40
C ILE A 37 6.64 1.02 12.01
N LYS A 38 7.56 1.46 11.15
CA LYS A 38 8.71 2.25 11.57
C LYS A 38 8.26 3.55 12.25
N GLY A 39 8.70 3.76 13.48
CA GLY A 39 8.26 4.86 14.34
C GLY A 39 7.65 4.36 15.67
N GLY A 40 7.75 3.06 15.94
CA GLY A 40 7.34 2.47 17.22
C GLY A 40 5.82 2.37 17.40
N ILE A 41 5.09 2.12 16.32
CA ILE A 41 3.65 1.89 16.36
C ILE A 41 3.39 0.40 16.48
N SER A 42 2.69 0.01 17.54
CA SER A 42 2.25 -1.37 17.74
C SER A 42 0.97 -1.69 16.97
N SER A 43 0.67 -2.99 16.82
CA SER A 43 -0.61 -3.47 16.30
C SER A 43 -1.80 -2.94 17.11
N ILE A 44 -1.67 -2.83 18.43
CA ILE A 44 -2.69 -2.27 19.31
C ILE A 44 -2.91 -0.77 19.02
N ASP A 45 -1.83 0.03 18.95
CA ASP A 45 -1.96 1.45 18.55
C ASP A 45 -2.68 1.58 17.21
N LEU A 46 -2.30 0.72 16.25
CA LEU A 46 -2.83 0.76 14.89
C LEU A 46 -4.32 0.41 14.85
N ALA A 47 -4.73 -0.60 15.62
CA ALA A 47 -6.14 -1.04 15.69
C ALA A 47 -7.03 -0.04 16.42
N ASP A 48 -6.62 0.36 17.63
CA ASP A 48 -7.50 1.04 18.59
C ASP A 48 -7.44 2.56 18.44
N GLN A 49 -6.23 3.11 18.25
CA GLN A 49 -6.02 4.56 18.24
C GLN A 49 -6.01 5.14 16.83
N LEU A 50 -5.45 4.42 15.86
CA LEU A 50 -5.30 4.89 14.48
C LEU A 50 -6.41 4.39 13.55
N LYS A 51 -7.30 3.51 14.03
CA LYS A 51 -8.46 2.98 13.29
C LYS A 51 -8.13 2.39 11.92
N CYS A 52 -6.97 1.76 11.82
CA CYS A 52 -6.55 1.08 10.61
C CYS A 52 -7.46 -0.12 10.32
N GLN A 53 -7.90 -0.27 9.08
CA GLN A 53 -8.73 -1.39 8.67
C GLN A 53 -7.91 -2.59 8.20
N ILE A 54 -6.75 -2.34 7.58
CA ILE A 54 -5.88 -3.35 6.98
C ILE A 54 -4.44 -2.85 6.99
N GLU A 55 -3.50 -3.73 7.31
CA GLU A 55 -2.06 -3.45 7.29
C GLU A 55 -1.39 -4.13 6.09
N LEU A 56 -0.37 -3.49 5.52
CA LEU A 56 0.48 -4.10 4.52
C LEU A 56 1.81 -4.52 5.12
N CYS A 57 2.23 -5.78 4.89
CA CYS A 57 3.53 -6.30 5.28
C CYS A 57 4.35 -6.71 4.05
N ASN A 58 5.68 -6.54 4.12
CA ASN A 58 6.54 -6.82 2.97
C ASN A 58 7.10 -8.24 3.01
N THR A 59 6.76 -9.03 2.01
CA THR A 59 7.17 -10.42 1.81
C THR A 59 8.68 -10.58 1.81
N TYR A 60 9.41 -9.77 1.03
CA TYR A 60 10.86 -9.82 0.94
C TYR A 60 11.54 -9.60 2.30
N HIS A 61 11.16 -8.56 3.03
CA HIS A 61 11.77 -8.24 4.32
C HIS A 61 11.51 -9.33 5.36
N LEU A 62 10.30 -9.88 5.40
CA LEU A 62 9.90 -10.92 6.33
C LEU A 62 10.52 -12.28 5.99
N HIS A 63 10.73 -12.58 4.70
CA HIS A 63 11.48 -13.75 4.25
C HIS A 63 12.94 -13.70 4.70
N LEU A 64 13.59 -12.55 4.60
CA LEU A 64 14.96 -12.37 5.06
C LEU A 64 15.10 -12.37 6.58
N ARG A 65 14.16 -11.75 7.28
CA ARG A 65 14.19 -11.61 8.75
C ARG A 65 12.78 -11.38 9.31
N PRO A 66 12.28 -12.27 10.18
CA PRO A 66 12.99 -13.40 10.84
C PRO A 66 13.09 -14.64 9.95
N GLY A 67 12.42 -14.68 8.80
CA GLY A 67 12.20 -15.83 7.94
C GLY A 67 10.72 -16.27 8.00
N ASP A 68 10.12 -16.47 6.83
CA ASP A 68 8.71 -16.86 6.69
C ASP A 68 8.38 -18.18 7.40
N LYS A 69 9.32 -19.12 7.45
CA LYS A 69 9.15 -20.40 8.16
C LYS A 69 9.03 -20.21 9.68
N ILE A 70 9.75 -19.23 10.25
CA ILE A 70 9.63 -18.88 11.68
C ILE A 70 8.24 -18.26 11.92
N VAL A 71 7.81 -17.34 11.05
CA VAL A 71 6.48 -16.74 11.15
C VAL A 71 5.38 -17.80 11.06
N ARG A 72 5.52 -18.78 10.16
CA ARG A 72 4.62 -19.94 10.06
C ARG A 72 4.55 -20.73 11.37
N GLN A 73 5.71 -21.05 11.99
CA GLN A 73 5.76 -21.78 13.27
C GLN A 73 5.06 -21.02 14.40
N MET A 74 5.05 -19.68 14.31
CA MET A 74 4.35 -18.79 15.25
C MET A 74 2.88 -18.55 14.90
N GLY A 75 2.29 -19.30 13.95
CA GLY A 75 0.88 -19.23 13.59
C GLY A 75 0.54 -18.19 12.53
N GLY A 76 1.53 -17.70 11.77
CA GLY A 76 1.36 -16.66 10.74
C GLY A 76 1.43 -15.25 11.31
N LEU A 77 1.39 -14.25 10.41
CA LEU A 77 1.55 -12.82 10.77
C LEU A 77 0.50 -12.35 11.79
N HIS A 78 -0.74 -12.79 11.66
CA HIS A 78 -1.82 -12.37 12.56
C HIS A 78 -1.49 -12.71 14.03
N GLN A 79 -1.06 -13.93 14.31
CA GLN A 79 -0.63 -14.32 15.65
C GLN A 79 0.72 -13.70 16.04
N PHE A 80 1.67 -13.67 15.12
CA PHE A 80 3.01 -13.16 15.35
C PHE A 80 3.03 -11.69 15.79
N MET A 81 2.16 -10.84 15.19
CA MET A 81 2.07 -9.41 15.53
C MET A 81 0.90 -9.09 16.46
N ASN A 82 0.08 -10.07 16.85
CA ASN A 82 -1.19 -9.83 17.57
C ASN A 82 -2.12 -8.85 16.82
N TRP A 83 -2.31 -9.09 15.52
CA TRP A 83 -3.16 -8.30 14.64
C TRP A 83 -4.36 -9.13 14.17
N HIS A 84 -5.59 -8.66 14.42
CA HIS A 84 -6.81 -9.43 14.17
C HIS A 84 -7.65 -8.94 12.99
N LYS A 85 -7.10 -8.01 12.21
CA LYS A 85 -7.74 -7.47 11.00
C LYS A 85 -7.00 -7.94 9.74
N PRO A 86 -7.54 -7.68 8.53
CA PRO A 86 -6.87 -8.09 7.30
C PRO A 86 -5.41 -7.62 7.18
N ILE A 87 -4.60 -8.44 6.51
CA ILE A 87 -3.23 -8.14 6.12
C ILE A 87 -3.11 -8.38 4.62
N LEU A 88 -2.49 -7.44 3.90
CA LEU A 88 -1.99 -7.66 2.55
C LEU A 88 -0.49 -7.87 2.61
N THR A 89 0.03 -8.89 1.92
CA THR A 89 1.47 -9.03 1.67
C THR A 89 1.78 -8.68 0.22
N ASP A 90 2.81 -7.86 0.01
CA ASP A 90 3.29 -7.58 -1.34
C ASP A 90 3.95 -8.82 -1.96
N SER A 91 4.26 -8.76 -3.26
CA SER A 91 4.90 -9.87 -3.98
C SER A 91 6.36 -10.12 -3.60
N GLY A 92 7.02 -9.12 -3.02
CA GLY A 92 8.48 -9.06 -2.87
C GLY A 92 9.20 -8.61 -4.15
N GLY A 93 8.54 -8.56 -5.29
CA GLY A 93 9.13 -8.23 -6.60
C GLY A 93 9.73 -6.83 -6.63
N PHE A 94 9.02 -5.81 -6.15
CA PHE A 94 9.52 -4.44 -6.13
C PHE A 94 10.78 -4.28 -5.27
N GLN A 95 10.87 -4.94 -4.10
CA GLN A 95 12.05 -4.86 -3.23
C GLN A 95 13.25 -5.57 -3.86
N VAL A 96 13.04 -6.70 -4.50
CA VAL A 96 14.06 -7.37 -5.31
C VAL A 96 14.52 -6.43 -6.43
N PHE A 97 13.60 -5.70 -7.03
CA PHE A 97 13.89 -4.74 -8.08
C PHE A 97 14.67 -3.51 -7.56
N SER A 98 14.23 -2.89 -6.47
CA SER A 98 14.76 -1.62 -5.97
C SER A 98 16.01 -1.76 -5.09
N LEU A 99 16.17 -2.88 -4.36
CA LEU A 99 17.24 -3.08 -3.37
C LEU A 99 18.40 -3.95 -3.88
N ALA A 100 18.17 -4.79 -4.88
CA ALA A 100 19.18 -5.68 -5.41
C ALA A 100 20.03 -5.00 -6.50
N LYS A 101 21.24 -4.56 -6.14
CA LYS A 101 22.20 -3.96 -7.10
C LYS A 101 22.62 -4.94 -8.21
N LEU A 102 22.65 -6.23 -7.90
CA LEU A 102 22.98 -7.31 -8.85
C LEU A 102 21.80 -8.28 -8.89
N ARG A 103 20.96 -8.14 -9.91
CA ARG A 103 19.85 -9.04 -10.18
C ARG A 103 19.93 -9.61 -11.59
N ARG A 104 19.51 -10.85 -11.75
CA ARG A 104 19.37 -11.51 -13.04
C ARG A 104 17.93 -12.00 -13.16
N ILE A 105 17.18 -11.36 -14.04
CA ILE A 105 15.80 -11.74 -14.35
C ILE A 105 15.84 -12.82 -15.44
N LYS A 106 15.12 -13.92 -15.22
CA LYS A 106 14.93 -15.01 -16.16
C LYS A 106 13.46 -15.41 -16.18
N GLU A 107 13.11 -16.34 -17.06
CA GLU A 107 11.73 -16.82 -17.17
C GLU A 107 11.27 -17.57 -15.88
N GLU A 108 12.16 -18.31 -15.26
CA GLU A 108 11.88 -19.03 -14.02
C GLU A 108 11.66 -18.11 -12.81
N GLY A 109 12.30 -16.93 -12.77
CA GLY A 109 12.26 -15.99 -11.66
C GLY A 109 13.48 -15.07 -11.62
N VAL A 110 13.80 -14.52 -10.47
CA VAL A 110 14.88 -13.54 -10.27
C VAL A 110 15.95 -14.10 -9.31
N TYR A 111 17.20 -14.06 -9.75
CA TYR A 111 18.38 -14.32 -8.94
C TYR A 111 18.96 -13.00 -8.45
N PHE A 112 19.20 -12.86 -7.17
CA PHE A 112 19.73 -11.64 -6.57
C PHE A 112 20.50 -11.92 -5.28
N GLN A 113 21.11 -10.88 -4.70
CA GLN A 113 21.81 -10.98 -3.43
C GLN A 113 21.04 -10.25 -2.34
N SER A 114 20.95 -10.88 -1.17
CA SER A 114 20.40 -10.27 0.04
C SER A 114 21.15 -8.99 0.40
N HIS A 115 20.44 -7.91 0.64
CA HIS A 115 21.02 -6.64 1.09
C HIS A 115 21.50 -6.68 2.55
N ILE A 116 21.15 -7.75 3.29
CA ILE A 116 21.52 -7.90 4.71
C ILE A 116 22.87 -8.60 4.85
N ASP A 117 23.07 -9.73 4.15
CA ASP A 117 24.21 -10.61 4.34
C ASP A 117 24.89 -11.06 3.03
N GLY A 118 24.43 -10.55 1.89
CA GLY A 118 24.99 -10.84 0.58
C GLY A 118 24.74 -12.25 0.04
N LYS A 119 23.96 -13.09 0.72
CA LYS A 119 23.62 -14.43 0.23
C LYS A 119 22.88 -14.38 -1.09
N ALA A 120 23.20 -15.32 -1.99
CA ALA A 120 22.44 -15.52 -3.20
C ALA A 120 21.04 -16.06 -2.88
N ILE A 121 20.02 -15.44 -3.45
CA ILE A 121 18.61 -15.79 -3.29
C ILE A 121 17.99 -15.93 -4.67
N PHE A 122 17.13 -16.93 -4.81
CA PHE A 122 16.21 -17.08 -5.92
C PHE A 122 14.79 -16.79 -5.43
N MET A 123 14.04 -16.03 -6.18
CA MET A 123 12.61 -15.79 -5.95
C MET A 123 11.89 -15.80 -7.30
N GLY A 124 10.94 -16.67 -7.42
CA GLY A 124 10.02 -16.77 -8.55
C GLY A 124 8.57 -16.75 -8.07
N PRO A 125 7.62 -16.99 -8.98
CA PRO A 125 6.20 -17.04 -8.65
C PRO A 125 5.88 -18.04 -7.53
N GLU A 126 6.38 -19.24 -7.61
CA GLU A 126 6.11 -20.30 -6.63
C GLU A 126 6.72 -19.99 -5.28
N GLU A 127 7.96 -19.48 -5.24
CA GLU A 127 8.63 -19.10 -3.99
C GLU A 127 7.91 -17.92 -3.33
N SER A 128 7.48 -16.92 -4.10
CA SER A 128 6.71 -15.79 -3.56
C SER A 128 5.39 -16.27 -2.95
N MET A 129 4.64 -17.11 -3.64
CA MET A 129 3.40 -17.68 -3.10
C MET A 129 3.63 -18.54 -1.87
N GLN A 130 4.69 -19.37 -1.86
CA GLN A 130 5.07 -20.18 -0.71
C GLN A 130 5.38 -19.32 0.53
N ILE A 131 6.14 -18.23 0.34
CA ILE A 131 6.47 -17.30 1.42
C ILE A 131 5.21 -16.64 1.95
N GLN A 132 4.35 -16.11 1.08
CA GLN A 132 3.11 -15.45 1.47
C GLN A 132 2.11 -16.41 2.16
N SER A 133 2.06 -17.66 1.72
CA SER A 133 1.29 -18.73 2.38
C SER A 133 1.83 -19.03 3.80
N ASN A 134 3.15 -19.06 3.98
CA ASN A 134 3.78 -19.21 5.30
C ASN A 134 3.47 -18.00 6.22
N LEU A 135 3.44 -16.80 5.66
CA LEU A 135 3.03 -15.59 6.37
C LEU A 135 1.54 -15.57 6.72
N GLY A 136 0.70 -16.25 5.95
CA GLY A 136 -0.73 -16.42 6.21
C GLY A 136 -1.54 -15.14 6.07
N SER A 137 -1.13 -14.21 5.18
CA SER A 137 -1.85 -12.97 4.93
C SER A 137 -3.27 -13.22 4.39
N THR A 138 -4.12 -12.21 4.48
CA THR A 138 -5.48 -12.23 3.92
C THR A 138 -5.45 -12.14 2.40
N ILE A 139 -4.58 -11.24 1.89
CA ILE A 139 -4.40 -10.95 0.47
C ILE A 139 -2.92 -11.09 0.14
N ALA A 140 -2.62 -11.87 -0.89
CA ALA A 140 -1.30 -12.00 -1.47
C ALA A 140 -1.25 -11.31 -2.84
N MET A 141 -0.16 -10.58 -3.11
CA MET A 141 0.10 -10.02 -4.43
C MET A 141 0.86 -11.03 -5.29
N ALA A 142 0.47 -11.16 -6.56
CA ALA A 142 1.20 -11.98 -7.51
C ALA A 142 2.62 -11.44 -7.73
N PHE A 143 3.57 -12.35 -7.98
CA PHE A 143 4.94 -11.98 -8.30
C PHE A 143 5.00 -11.37 -9.70
N ASP A 144 5.57 -10.18 -9.81
CA ASP A 144 5.58 -9.36 -11.03
C ASP A 144 6.96 -8.78 -11.31
N GLU A 145 7.14 -8.26 -12.51
CA GLU A 145 8.32 -7.50 -12.90
C GLU A 145 7.96 -6.01 -13.03
N CYS A 146 8.40 -5.20 -12.06
CA CYS A 146 8.33 -3.75 -12.16
C CYS A 146 9.50 -3.23 -12.99
N VAL A 147 9.23 -2.54 -14.10
CA VAL A 147 10.26 -1.94 -14.95
C VAL A 147 10.65 -0.54 -14.48
N GLU A 148 11.87 -0.11 -14.82
CA GLU A 148 12.31 1.27 -14.59
C GLU A 148 11.53 2.23 -15.50
N ASN A 149 11.41 3.48 -15.08
CA ASN A 149 10.82 4.54 -15.88
C ASN A 149 11.85 5.64 -16.16
N PRO A 150 12.17 5.96 -17.45
CA PRO A 150 11.64 5.32 -18.66
C PRO A 150 12.30 3.98 -19.00
N ALA A 151 11.57 3.10 -19.67
CA ALA A 151 12.09 1.84 -20.22
C ALA A 151 11.75 1.70 -21.72
N PRO A 152 12.60 0.99 -22.52
CA PRO A 152 12.32 0.78 -23.94
C PRO A 152 11.03 -0.04 -24.15
N LEU A 153 10.25 0.33 -25.19
CA LEU A 153 8.95 -0.27 -25.51
C LEU A 153 9.01 -1.80 -25.59
N ASP A 154 9.99 -2.35 -26.32
CA ASP A 154 10.10 -3.81 -26.51
C ASP A 154 10.46 -4.53 -25.19
N TYR A 155 11.23 -3.89 -24.34
CA TYR A 155 11.49 -4.43 -22.99
C TYR A 155 10.22 -4.48 -22.16
N VAL A 156 9.43 -3.39 -22.16
CA VAL A 156 8.16 -3.32 -21.43
C VAL A 156 7.17 -4.37 -21.93
N LYS A 157 7.04 -4.58 -23.24
CA LYS A 157 6.21 -5.65 -23.82
C LYS A 157 6.63 -7.03 -23.30
N ASN A 158 7.92 -7.34 -23.36
CA ASN A 158 8.46 -8.62 -22.89
C ASN A 158 8.27 -8.83 -21.40
N SER A 159 8.44 -7.77 -20.60
CA SER A 159 8.22 -7.78 -19.15
C SER A 159 6.74 -8.02 -18.79
N CYS A 160 5.80 -7.37 -19.46
CA CYS A 160 4.37 -7.61 -19.29
C CYS A 160 3.99 -9.05 -19.62
N ALA A 161 4.44 -9.56 -20.77
CA ALA A 161 4.18 -10.95 -21.16
C ALA A 161 4.77 -11.96 -20.14
N ARG A 162 5.93 -11.66 -19.55
CA ARG A 162 6.51 -12.46 -18.46
C ARG A 162 5.66 -12.36 -17.20
N THR A 163 5.25 -11.17 -16.82
CA THR A 163 4.38 -10.93 -15.66
C THR A 163 3.08 -11.71 -15.78
N THR A 164 2.44 -11.76 -16.96
CA THR A 164 1.25 -12.60 -17.17
C THR A 164 1.55 -14.09 -16.96
N ARG A 165 2.66 -14.61 -17.54
CA ARG A 165 3.03 -16.02 -17.32
C ARG A 165 3.33 -16.33 -15.85
N TRP A 166 4.00 -15.42 -15.16
CA TRP A 166 4.24 -15.53 -13.72
C TRP A 166 2.95 -15.48 -12.91
N LEU A 167 2.00 -14.63 -13.29
CA LEU A 167 0.68 -14.57 -12.63
C LEU A 167 -0.08 -15.90 -12.73
N VAL A 168 -0.06 -16.55 -13.90
CA VAL A 168 -0.67 -17.89 -14.07
C VAL A 168 0.02 -18.93 -13.16
N ARG A 169 1.33 -18.86 -13.01
CA ARG A 169 2.08 -19.74 -12.08
C ARG A 169 1.72 -19.43 -10.62
N CYS A 170 1.64 -18.15 -10.24
CA CYS A 170 1.18 -17.73 -8.91
C CYS A 170 -0.21 -18.28 -8.61
N GLN A 171 -1.15 -18.17 -9.55
CA GLN A 171 -2.52 -18.65 -9.36
C GLN A 171 -2.57 -20.18 -9.13
N LYS A 172 -1.83 -20.95 -9.92
CA LYS A 172 -1.74 -22.41 -9.75
C LYS A 172 -1.14 -22.79 -8.41
N GLU A 173 -0.03 -22.13 -8.03
CA GLU A 173 0.63 -22.42 -6.76
C GLU A 173 -0.23 -22.00 -5.57
N MET A 174 -0.92 -20.85 -5.62
CA MET A 174 -1.85 -20.43 -4.59
C MET A 174 -2.97 -21.44 -4.39
N GLN A 175 -3.60 -21.92 -5.48
CA GLN A 175 -4.63 -22.95 -5.42
C GLN A 175 -4.11 -24.24 -4.75
N ARG A 176 -2.90 -24.67 -5.13
CA ARG A 176 -2.25 -25.83 -4.51
C ARG A 176 -2.01 -25.62 -3.01
N LEU A 177 -1.44 -24.46 -2.63
CA LEU A 177 -1.14 -24.13 -1.23
C LEU A 177 -2.40 -24.05 -0.37
N ASN A 178 -3.44 -23.41 -0.90
CA ASN A 178 -4.72 -23.29 -0.19
C ASN A 178 -5.45 -24.64 0.02
N SER A 179 -5.11 -25.66 -0.79
CA SER A 179 -5.68 -27.01 -0.63
C SER A 179 -4.92 -27.92 0.36
N LEU A 180 -3.74 -27.48 0.83
CA LEU A 180 -2.92 -28.29 1.74
C LEU A 180 -3.45 -28.23 3.16
N GLU A 181 -3.44 -29.38 3.83
CA GLU A 181 -3.70 -29.46 5.27
C GLU A 181 -2.64 -28.67 6.06
N GLY A 182 -3.06 -27.96 7.08
CA GLY A 182 -2.18 -27.14 7.93
C GLY A 182 -1.67 -25.84 7.28
N THR A 183 -2.29 -25.39 6.18
CA THR A 183 -2.08 -24.05 5.65
C THR A 183 -2.62 -23.01 6.65
N ILE A 184 -1.83 -21.96 6.92
CA ILE A 184 -2.20 -20.93 7.90
C ILE A 184 -3.51 -20.23 7.51
N ASN A 185 -3.65 -19.85 6.24
CA ASN A 185 -4.87 -19.27 5.69
C ASN A 185 -5.25 -19.97 4.38
N PRO A 186 -6.13 -20.99 4.41
CA PRO A 186 -6.57 -21.69 3.20
C PRO A 186 -7.51 -20.87 2.30
N HIS A 187 -7.90 -19.68 2.73
CA HIS A 187 -8.73 -18.73 1.99
C HIS A 187 -7.94 -17.47 1.57
N GLN A 188 -6.61 -17.58 1.44
CA GLN A 188 -5.78 -16.48 1.00
C GLN A 188 -6.15 -16.07 -0.42
N MET A 189 -6.45 -14.77 -0.60
CA MET A 189 -6.83 -14.17 -1.88
C MET A 189 -5.60 -13.82 -2.70
N LEU A 190 -5.72 -13.85 -4.03
CA LEU A 190 -4.66 -13.47 -4.97
C LEU A 190 -5.06 -12.25 -5.79
N PHE A 191 -4.24 -11.21 -5.75
CA PHE A 191 -4.38 -10.02 -6.59
C PHE A 191 -3.33 -10.02 -7.72
N GLY A 192 -3.78 -9.74 -8.96
CA GLY A 192 -2.92 -9.55 -10.11
C GLY A 192 -2.47 -8.10 -10.22
N ILE A 193 -1.32 -7.89 -10.87
CA ILE A 193 -0.71 -6.57 -11.03
C ILE A 193 -0.62 -6.20 -12.51
N ASN A 194 -1.30 -5.13 -12.91
CA ASN A 194 -1.14 -4.51 -14.22
C ASN A 194 0.21 -3.77 -14.28
N GLN A 195 0.99 -4.09 -15.29
CA GLN A 195 2.25 -3.43 -15.64
C GLN A 195 2.15 -2.82 -17.05
N GLY A 196 3.15 -2.06 -17.50
CA GLY A 196 3.15 -1.48 -18.83
C GLY A 196 3.91 -0.14 -18.93
N GLY A 197 4.62 0.25 -17.85
CA GLY A 197 5.28 1.55 -17.81
C GLY A 197 4.28 2.70 -18.02
N THR A 198 4.64 3.62 -18.90
CA THR A 198 3.78 4.75 -19.32
C THR A 198 3.30 4.58 -20.78
N TYR A 199 3.11 3.34 -21.24
CA TYR A 199 2.63 3.05 -22.60
C TYR A 199 1.16 2.58 -22.55
N ASP A 200 0.23 3.44 -22.94
CA ASP A 200 -1.23 3.23 -22.88
C ASP A 200 -1.66 1.89 -23.48
N ALA A 201 -1.25 1.62 -24.73
CA ALA A 201 -1.64 0.40 -25.42
C ALA A 201 -1.18 -0.88 -24.70
N ILE A 202 0.01 -0.85 -24.06
CA ILE A 202 0.51 -1.99 -23.28
C ILE A 202 -0.27 -2.12 -21.98
N ARG A 203 -0.52 -1.01 -21.27
CA ARG A 203 -1.33 -0.97 -20.04
C ARG A 203 -2.70 -1.57 -20.27
N VAL A 204 -3.40 -1.10 -21.29
CA VAL A 204 -4.74 -1.57 -21.66
C VAL A 204 -4.72 -3.06 -22.04
N SER A 205 -3.85 -3.47 -22.98
CA SER A 205 -3.79 -4.87 -23.40
C SER A 205 -3.44 -5.82 -22.26
N HIS A 206 -2.49 -5.44 -21.39
CA HIS A 206 -2.10 -6.24 -20.24
C HIS A 206 -3.23 -6.33 -19.21
N MET A 207 -3.98 -5.22 -18.97
CA MET A 207 -5.14 -5.27 -18.07
C MET A 207 -6.22 -6.20 -18.60
N GLN A 208 -6.54 -6.11 -19.89
CA GLN A 208 -7.52 -7.00 -20.54
C GLN A 208 -7.12 -8.48 -20.44
N GLU A 209 -5.81 -8.78 -20.59
CA GLU A 209 -5.28 -10.13 -20.48
C GLU A 209 -5.42 -10.69 -19.06
N ILE A 210 -4.95 -9.95 -18.05
CA ILE A 210 -5.00 -10.43 -16.66
C ILE A 210 -6.43 -10.45 -16.09
N ALA A 211 -7.33 -9.58 -16.55
CA ALA A 211 -8.73 -9.57 -16.13
C ALA A 211 -9.46 -10.89 -16.44
N GLN A 212 -9.03 -11.62 -17.49
CA GLN A 212 -9.62 -12.91 -17.88
C GLN A 212 -9.26 -14.05 -16.92
N LEU A 213 -8.28 -13.87 -16.04
CA LEU A 213 -7.82 -14.90 -15.11
C LEU A 213 -8.73 -15.07 -13.88
N GLY A 214 -9.73 -14.21 -13.69
CA GLY A 214 -10.74 -14.35 -12.64
C GLY A 214 -10.18 -14.28 -11.22
N LEU A 215 -9.28 -13.31 -10.95
CA LEU A 215 -8.62 -13.11 -9.67
C LEU A 215 -9.55 -12.44 -8.63
N ASP A 216 -9.10 -12.39 -7.38
CA ASP A 216 -9.86 -11.77 -6.27
C ASP A 216 -9.81 -10.24 -6.31
N GLY A 217 -8.80 -9.65 -6.96
CA GLY A 217 -8.63 -8.22 -7.15
C GLY A 217 -7.50 -7.88 -8.11
N TYR A 218 -7.40 -6.61 -8.47
CA TYR A 218 -6.45 -6.13 -9.48
C TYR A 218 -5.76 -4.86 -9.01
N ALA A 219 -4.44 -4.82 -9.22
CA ALA A 219 -3.62 -3.67 -8.90
C ALA A 219 -3.06 -3.01 -10.17
N ILE A 220 -2.83 -1.71 -10.09
CA ILE A 220 -2.01 -0.94 -11.03
C ILE A 220 -0.65 -0.74 -10.36
N GLY A 221 0.37 -1.39 -10.88
CA GLY A 221 1.74 -1.29 -10.38
C GLY A 221 2.64 -0.49 -11.33
N GLY A 222 3.88 -0.22 -10.90
CA GLY A 222 4.89 0.46 -11.71
C GLY A 222 4.57 1.91 -12.07
N LEU A 223 3.78 2.58 -11.23
CA LEU A 223 3.55 4.03 -11.24
C LEU A 223 4.12 4.66 -9.95
N ALA A 224 4.20 5.99 -9.89
CA ALA A 224 4.88 6.75 -8.83
C ALA A 224 6.37 6.36 -8.67
N VAL A 225 7.03 6.03 -9.79
CA VAL A 225 8.45 5.63 -9.87
C VAL A 225 9.31 6.64 -10.63
N GLY A 226 8.82 7.88 -10.80
CA GLY A 226 9.55 8.98 -11.42
C GLY A 226 8.83 9.71 -12.56
N GLU A 227 7.67 9.22 -13.01
CA GLU A 227 6.82 9.93 -13.97
C GLU A 227 6.14 11.15 -13.31
N PRO A 228 5.76 12.16 -14.12
CA PRO A 228 4.89 13.25 -13.66
C PRO A 228 3.52 12.73 -13.18
N THR A 229 2.93 13.42 -12.22
CA THR A 229 1.63 13.04 -11.63
C THR A 229 0.51 12.95 -12.67
N GLU A 230 0.52 13.84 -13.65
CA GLU A 230 -0.47 13.88 -14.74
C GLU A 230 -0.37 12.63 -15.62
N VAL A 231 0.83 12.09 -15.83
CA VAL A 231 1.06 10.84 -16.56
C VAL A 231 0.48 9.66 -15.76
N MET A 232 0.70 9.64 -14.45
CA MET A 232 0.09 8.63 -13.57
C MET A 232 -1.44 8.66 -13.67
N TYR A 233 -2.06 9.84 -13.59
CA TYR A 233 -3.51 9.98 -13.71
C TYR A 233 -4.02 9.54 -15.08
N HIS A 234 -3.35 9.93 -16.15
CA HIS A 234 -3.68 9.50 -17.50
C HIS A 234 -3.67 7.97 -17.62
N ILE A 235 -2.64 7.30 -17.11
CA ILE A 235 -2.57 5.83 -17.14
C ILE A 235 -3.72 5.19 -16.33
N ILE A 236 -4.10 5.77 -15.20
CA ILE A 236 -5.25 5.26 -14.44
C ILE A 236 -6.53 5.39 -15.27
N ASP A 237 -6.75 6.55 -15.91
CA ASP A 237 -7.93 6.81 -16.76
C ASP A 237 -7.99 5.81 -17.95
N GLU A 238 -6.85 5.44 -18.54
CA GLU A 238 -6.77 4.46 -19.64
C GLU A 238 -7.04 3.01 -19.17
N VAL A 239 -6.58 2.66 -17.96
CA VAL A 239 -6.68 1.28 -17.45
C VAL A 239 -8.03 1.01 -16.78
N GLU A 240 -8.60 1.99 -16.10
CA GLU A 240 -9.81 1.86 -15.28
C GLU A 240 -10.99 1.21 -16.01
N PRO A 241 -11.34 1.57 -17.27
CA PRO A 241 -12.46 0.98 -17.98
C PRO A 241 -12.31 -0.52 -18.26
N HIS A 242 -11.10 -1.06 -18.17
CA HIS A 242 -10.77 -2.47 -18.41
C HIS A 242 -10.65 -3.29 -17.13
N MET A 243 -10.73 -2.65 -15.97
CA MET A 243 -10.72 -3.34 -14.68
C MET A 243 -12.11 -3.89 -14.33
N PRO A 244 -12.22 -5.15 -13.85
CA PRO A 244 -13.50 -5.71 -13.44
C PRO A 244 -14.23 -4.84 -12.41
N VAL A 245 -15.54 -4.65 -12.62
CA VAL A 245 -16.37 -3.77 -11.79
C VAL A 245 -16.63 -4.39 -10.42
N ASP A 246 -16.74 -5.70 -10.35
CA ASP A 246 -17.04 -6.49 -9.16
C ASP A 246 -15.80 -6.88 -8.34
N LYS A 247 -14.66 -6.25 -8.63
CA LYS A 247 -13.39 -6.51 -7.94
C LYS A 247 -12.81 -5.22 -7.36
N PRO A 248 -12.07 -5.31 -6.23
CA PRO A 248 -11.34 -4.15 -5.70
C PRO A 248 -10.17 -3.76 -6.62
N ARG A 249 -9.90 -2.48 -6.69
CA ARG A 249 -8.90 -1.83 -7.56
C ARG A 249 -7.85 -1.14 -6.71
N TYR A 250 -6.62 -1.57 -6.83
CA TYR A 250 -5.51 -1.14 -5.99
C TYR A 250 -4.46 -0.36 -6.78
N LEU A 251 -4.16 0.87 -6.38
CA LEU A 251 -3.04 1.66 -6.89
C LEU A 251 -1.86 1.55 -5.93
N MET A 252 -0.79 0.86 -6.35
CA MET A 252 0.33 0.50 -5.49
C MET A 252 1.28 1.68 -5.25
N GLY A 253 1.71 1.85 -4.00
CA GLY A 253 2.76 2.80 -3.62
C GLY A 253 2.35 4.28 -3.64
N VAL A 254 1.08 4.61 -3.78
CA VAL A 254 0.55 5.98 -3.89
C VAL A 254 -0.24 6.36 -2.64
N GLY A 255 -0.07 7.51 -2.06
CA GLY A 255 0.87 8.58 -2.33
C GLY A 255 0.55 9.78 -1.45
N THR A 256 0.61 10.99 -2.00
CA THR A 256 0.19 12.19 -1.27
C THR A 256 -1.33 12.22 -1.05
N PRO A 257 -1.84 13.03 -0.10
CA PRO A 257 -3.28 13.20 0.06
C PRO A 257 -4.01 13.61 -1.23
N SER A 258 -3.41 14.50 -2.03
CA SER A 258 -3.92 14.91 -3.34
C SER A 258 -3.98 13.74 -4.31
N ASN A 259 -2.88 12.97 -4.43
CA ASN A 259 -2.85 11.80 -5.31
C ASN A 259 -3.94 10.77 -4.95
N ILE A 260 -4.21 10.57 -3.65
CA ILE A 260 -5.26 9.66 -3.19
C ILE A 260 -6.64 10.18 -3.62
N ILE A 261 -6.96 11.46 -3.34
CA ILE A 261 -8.26 12.04 -3.69
C ILE A 261 -8.50 11.96 -5.21
N GLU A 262 -7.49 12.33 -6.01
CA GLU A 262 -7.55 12.32 -7.47
C GLU A 262 -7.65 10.91 -8.05
N SER A 263 -7.01 9.92 -7.42
CA SER A 263 -7.10 8.52 -7.86
C SER A 263 -8.42 7.87 -7.45
N VAL A 264 -8.99 8.25 -6.29
CA VAL A 264 -10.36 7.85 -5.94
C VAL A 264 -11.36 8.39 -6.97
N ALA A 265 -11.21 9.65 -7.40
CA ALA A 265 -12.04 10.24 -8.46
C ALA A 265 -11.99 9.46 -9.77
N ARG A 266 -10.92 8.67 -9.99
CA ARG A 266 -10.67 7.82 -11.16
C ARG A 266 -10.98 6.33 -10.93
N GLY A 267 -11.68 6.01 -9.85
CA GLY A 267 -12.19 4.65 -9.60
C GLY A 267 -11.25 3.71 -8.84
N VAL A 268 -10.22 4.22 -8.16
CA VAL A 268 -9.33 3.42 -7.31
C VAL A 268 -9.93 3.24 -5.91
N ASP A 269 -9.85 2.01 -5.38
CA ASP A 269 -10.43 1.62 -4.08
C ASP A 269 -9.39 1.49 -2.95
N MET A 270 -8.13 1.17 -3.29
CA MET A 270 -7.10 0.74 -2.34
C MET A 270 -5.78 1.44 -2.59
N PHE A 271 -5.11 1.81 -1.51
CA PHE A 271 -3.84 2.53 -1.53
C PHE A 271 -2.90 2.03 -0.46
N ASP A 272 -1.61 2.16 -0.70
CA ASP A 272 -0.55 2.07 0.30
C ASP A 272 0.56 3.08 0.00
N CYS A 273 1.25 3.53 1.01
CA CYS A 273 2.51 4.24 0.84
C CYS A 273 3.29 4.27 2.16
N VAL A 274 4.61 4.14 2.08
CA VAL A 274 5.49 4.34 3.25
C VAL A 274 5.68 5.82 3.60
N MET A 275 5.30 6.73 2.70
CA MET A 275 5.56 8.17 2.82
C MET A 275 4.98 8.77 4.10
N PRO A 276 3.75 8.48 4.54
CA PRO A 276 3.21 9.09 5.77
C PRO A 276 4.07 8.83 7.00
N SER A 277 4.51 7.58 7.20
CA SER A 277 5.37 7.23 8.33
C SER A 277 6.83 7.64 8.11
N ARG A 278 7.35 7.55 6.87
CA ARG A 278 8.71 7.98 6.54
C ARG A 278 8.88 9.48 6.74
N ASN A 279 7.99 10.28 6.17
CA ASN A 279 8.06 11.74 6.23
C ASN A 279 7.82 12.26 7.66
N ALA A 280 6.92 11.64 8.43
CA ALA A 280 6.69 11.94 9.83
C ALA A 280 7.98 11.85 10.67
N ARG A 281 8.76 10.79 10.49
CA ARG A 281 10.03 10.60 11.21
C ARG A 281 11.07 11.67 10.90
N HIS A 282 10.88 12.43 9.82
CA HIS A 282 11.70 13.58 9.42
C HIS A 282 11.02 14.94 9.71
N GLY A 283 9.92 14.92 10.46
CA GLY A 283 9.24 16.14 10.92
C GLY A 283 8.24 16.74 9.94
N THR A 284 7.86 16.02 8.88
CA THR A 284 6.80 16.45 7.95
C THR A 284 5.45 15.95 8.48
N ILE A 285 4.53 16.86 8.71
CA ILE A 285 3.21 16.63 9.30
C ILE A 285 2.12 16.99 8.29
N PHE A 286 1.19 16.08 8.03
CA PHE A 286 0.02 16.31 7.21
C PHE A 286 -1.12 16.88 8.06
N THR A 287 -1.75 17.95 7.60
CA THR A 287 -2.87 18.60 8.29
C THR A 287 -4.01 18.89 7.30
N TRP A 288 -5.20 19.19 7.82
CA TRP A 288 -6.35 19.60 6.99
C TRP A 288 -6.19 20.97 6.32
N ASP A 289 -5.12 21.70 6.64
CA ASP A 289 -4.78 22.98 6.00
C ASP A 289 -3.57 22.89 5.08
N GLY A 290 -2.86 21.75 5.09
CA GLY A 290 -1.66 21.53 4.29
C GLY A 290 -0.54 20.82 5.06
N ILE A 291 0.67 20.91 4.55
CA ILE A 291 1.85 20.22 5.09
C ILE A 291 2.69 21.21 5.88
N LEU A 292 2.94 20.93 7.14
CA LEU A 292 3.89 21.68 7.96
C LEU A 292 5.17 20.87 8.23
N HIS A 293 6.27 21.59 8.48
CA HIS A 293 7.52 20.97 8.90
C HIS A 293 7.82 21.36 10.34
N ILE A 294 7.53 20.44 11.28
CA ILE A 294 7.50 20.72 12.72
C ILE A 294 8.81 21.25 13.31
N THR A 295 9.94 21.01 12.63
CA THR A 295 11.25 21.49 13.11
C THR A 295 11.51 22.98 12.84
N ASN A 296 10.63 23.67 12.11
CA ASN A 296 10.74 25.10 11.84
C ASN A 296 10.72 25.93 13.12
N ALA A 297 11.46 27.05 13.12
CA ALA A 297 11.58 27.94 14.29
C ALA A 297 10.22 28.54 14.70
N ALA A 298 9.33 28.77 13.75
CA ALA A 298 8.00 29.32 14.01
C ALA A 298 7.18 28.52 15.02
N TYR A 299 7.46 27.23 15.21
CA TYR A 299 6.74 26.37 16.15
C TYR A 299 7.39 26.26 17.54
N GLU A 300 8.42 27.07 17.84
CA GLU A 300 9.16 26.98 19.09
C GLU A 300 8.31 27.28 20.32
N THR A 301 7.41 28.23 20.20
CA THR A 301 6.47 28.64 21.27
C THR A 301 5.00 28.41 20.88
N ASP A 302 4.74 27.65 19.82
CA ASP A 302 3.39 27.41 19.34
C ASP A 302 2.67 26.37 20.22
N SER A 303 1.70 26.85 20.98
CA SER A 303 0.87 26.03 21.88
C SER A 303 -0.24 25.25 21.17
N GLN A 304 -0.47 25.48 19.87
CA GLN A 304 -1.47 24.78 19.10
C GLN A 304 -1.09 23.30 18.93
N PRO A 305 -2.10 22.39 18.75
CA PRO A 305 -1.82 21.01 18.35
C PRO A 305 -1.20 20.95 16.95
N LEU A 306 -0.67 19.79 16.56
CA LEU A 306 -0.13 19.58 15.21
C LEU A 306 -1.13 20.02 14.14
N ASP A 307 -2.40 19.64 14.30
CA ASP A 307 -3.52 20.09 13.48
C ASP A 307 -4.73 20.40 14.39
N PRO A 308 -5.17 21.67 14.45
CA PRO A 308 -6.35 22.08 15.23
C PRO A 308 -7.67 21.42 14.80
N LYS A 309 -7.72 20.87 13.58
CA LYS A 309 -8.90 20.17 13.02
C LYS A 309 -8.84 18.65 13.19
N CYS A 310 -7.81 18.14 13.87
CA CYS A 310 -7.56 16.72 14.06
C CYS A 310 -7.82 16.31 15.52
N ASP A 311 -8.57 15.23 15.68
CA ASP A 311 -8.92 14.65 16.98
C ASP A 311 -8.07 13.42 17.35
N CYS A 312 -6.89 13.24 16.74
CA CYS A 312 -6.01 12.12 17.06
C CYS A 312 -5.45 12.23 18.49
N PRO A 313 -4.97 11.13 19.09
CA PRO A 313 -4.40 11.14 20.45
C PRO A 313 -3.27 12.17 20.61
N VAL A 314 -2.49 12.43 19.56
CA VAL A 314 -1.38 13.41 19.62
C VAL A 314 -1.92 14.84 19.68
N CYS A 315 -2.85 15.20 18.80
CA CYS A 315 -3.41 16.55 18.74
C CYS A 315 -4.21 16.90 19.99
N ARG A 316 -4.83 15.91 20.64
CA ARG A 316 -5.56 16.15 21.90
C ARG A 316 -4.66 16.40 23.11
N ASN A 317 -3.39 15.97 23.05
CA ASN A 317 -2.55 15.95 24.25
C ASN A 317 -1.24 16.74 24.11
N HIS A 318 -0.81 17.10 22.91
CA HIS A 318 0.52 17.67 22.68
C HIS A 318 0.48 18.89 21.77
N SER A 319 1.29 19.91 22.12
CA SER A 319 1.47 21.11 21.32
C SER A 319 2.56 20.93 20.26
N ARG A 320 2.53 21.78 19.22
CA ARG A 320 3.61 21.89 18.23
C ARG A 320 4.95 22.20 18.89
N ALA A 321 4.98 23.09 19.88
CA ALA A 321 6.19 23.42 20.63
C ALA A 321 6.80 22.19 21.28
N TYR A 322 6.00 21.35 21.94
CA TYR A 322 6.48 20.14 22.57
C TYR A 322 7.01 19.12 21.56
N VAL A 323 6.27 18.84 20.51
CA VAL A 323 6.70 17.89 19.47
C VAL A 323 7.98 18.40 18.77
N ARG A 324 8.06 19.70 18.47
CA ARG A 324 9.28 20.31 17.93
C ARG A 324 10.47 20.14 18.90
N HIS A 325 10.28 20.39 20.17
CA HIS A 325 11.31 20.18 21.21
C HIS A 325 11.85 18.74 21.14
N LEU A 326 10.97 17.74 21.10
CA LEU A 326 11.39 16.34 21.01
C LEU A 326 12.24 16.04 19.77
N PHE A 327 11.89 16.61 18.59
CA PHE A 327 12.72 16.49 17.40
C PHE A 327 14.10 17.14 17.57
N LYS A 328 14.16 18.33 18.19
CA LYS A 328 15.43 19.04 18.43
C LYS A 328 16.29 18.29 19.46
N ALA A 329 15.67 17.70 20.46
CA ALA A 329 16.34 16.87 21.47
C ALA A 329 16.70 15.46 20.96
N LYS A 330 16.26 15.08 19.74
CA LYS A 330 16.45 13.75 19.15
C LYS A 330 15.81 12.60 19.98
N GLU A 331 14.75 12.93 20.70
CA GLU A 331 13.98 11.94 21.46
C GLU A 331 13.22 11.00 20.50
N GLN A 332 13.24 9.69 20.82
CA GLN A 332 12.51 8.69 20.01
C GLN A 332 11.02 8.95 19.95
N LEU A 333 10.45 9.53 21.01
CA LEU A 333 9.05 9.89 21.10
C LEU A 333 8.62 10.87 20.01
N ALA A 334 9.51 11.74 19.52
CA ALA A 334 9.22 12.65 18.41
C ALA A 334 8.70 11.92 17.18
N GLY A 335 9.45 10.92 16.73
CA GLY A 335 9.08 10.09 15.58
C GLY A 335 7.78 9.33 15.81
N ARG A 336 7.58 8.77 17.01
CA ARG A 336 6.35 8.05 17.36
C ARG A 336 5.11 8.95 17.27
N LEU A 337 5.13 10.11 17.91
CA LEU A 337 4.01 11.05 17.89
C LEU A 337 3.70 11.54 16.48
N ALA A 338 4.71 11.91 15.71
CA ALA A 338 4.54 12.35 14.34
C ALA A 338 3.95 11.24 13.43
N VAL A 339 4.43 10.00 13.57
CA VAL A 339 3.90 8.85 12.82
C VAL A 339 2.47 8.55 13.22
N MET A 340 2.13 8.53 14.51
CA MET A 340 0.76 8.35 14.97
C MET A 340 -0.19 9.38 14.35
N HIS A 341 0.21 10.66 14.36
CA HIS A 341 -0.60 11.72 13.78
C HIS A 341 -0.82 11.51 12.27
N ASN A 342 0.27 11.30 11.51
CA ASN A 342 0.16 11.16 10.05
C ASN A 342 -0.64 9.92 9.64
N LEU A 343 -0.48 8.79 10.31
CA LEU A 343 -1.27 7.59 10.00
C LEU A 343 -2.75 7.79 10.35
N TYR A 344 -3.04 8.43 11.48
CA TYR A 344 -4.41 8.80 11.83
C TYR A 344 -5.02 9.73 10.77
N PHE A 345 -4.27 10.74 10.33
CA PHE A 345 -4.70 11.66 9.28
C PHE A 345 -5.07 10.91 7.98
N TYR A 346 -4.23 9.97 7.53
CA TYR A 346 -4.53 9.19 6.32
C TYR A 346 -5.76 8.30 6.47
N ASN A 347 -5.90 7.60 7.60
CA ASN A 347 -7.09 6.79 7.86
C ASN A 347 -8.35 7.66 7.95
N LYS A 348 -8.24 8.86 8.54
CA LYS A 348 -9.33 9.82 8.63
C LYS A 348 -9.66 10.49 7.29
N LEU A 349 -8.67 10.71 6.44
CA LEU A 349 -8.87 11.15 5.06
C LEU A 349 -9.76 10.14 4.30
N MET A 350 -9.44 8.87 4.38
CA MET A 350 -10.25 7.83 3.73
C MET A 350 -11.66 7.72 4.34
N GLU A 351 -11.81 7.88 5.64
CA GLU A 351 -13.13 7.93 6.30
C GLU A 351 -13.97 9.10 5.76
N ARG A 352 -13.39 10.30 5.64
CA ARG A 352 -14.09 11.49 5.09
C ARG A 352 -14.42 11.35 3.61
N ILE A 353 -13.55 10.72 2.82
CA ILE A 353 -13.82 10.38 1.42
C ILE A 353 -15.04 9.46 1.32
N ARG A 354 -15.09 8.39 2.11
CA ARG A 354 -16.25 7.48 2.13
C ARG A 354 -17.52 8.20 2.56
N GLN A 355 -17.46 9.03 3.59
CA GLN A 355 -18.60 9.85 4.02
C GLN A 355 -19.07 10.77 2.90
N ALA A 356 -18.17 11.46 2.23
CA ALA A 356 -18.53 12.34 1.10
C ALA A 356 -19.19 11.56 -0.05
N LEU A 357 -18.71 10.34 -0.36
CA LEU A 357 -19.34 9.45 -1.34
C LEU A 357 -20.73 8.99 -0.89
N ASP A 358 -20.89 8.59 0.37
CA ASP A 358 -22.18 8.16 0.93
C ASP A 358 -23.23 9.31 0.86
N GLU A 359 -22.78 10.54 1.07
CA GLU A 359 -23.63 11.76 1.00
C GLU A 359 -23.81 12.32 -0.43
N GLY A 360 -23.07 11.83 -1.44
CA GLY A 360 -23.10 12.35 -2.82
C GLY A 360 -22.47 13.74 -2.95
N ARG A 361 -21.42 14.00 -2.18
CA ARG A 361 -20.68 15.27 -2.12
C ARG A 361 -19.17 15.09 -2.33
N PHE A 362 -18.77 13.99 -2.98
CA PHE A 362 -17.36 13.71 -3.17
C PHE A 362 -16.67 14.75 -4.08
N GLU A 363 -17.34 15.24 -5.11
CA GLU A 363 -16.75 16.26 -5.99
C GLU A 363 -16.54 17.59 -5.24
N GLU A 364 -17.43 17.97 -4.31
CA GLU A 364 -17.25 19.12 -3.42
C GLU A 364 -16.03 18.93 -2.52
N PHE A 365 -15.88 17.72 -1.93
CA PHE A 365 -14.74 17.34 -1.11
C PHE A 365 -13.43 17.42 -1.91
N ARG A 366 -13.41 16.86 -3.13
CA ARG A 366 -12.28 16.89 -4.04
C ARG A 366 -11.82 18.32 -4.34
N ARG A 367 -12.71 19.20 -4.75
CA ARG A 367 -12.42 20.62 -5.02
C ARG A 367 -11.87 21.36 -3.80
N THR A 368 -12.36 21.01 -2.61
CA THR A 368 -11.95 21.67 -1.36
C THR A 368 -10.56 21.24 -0.92
N TYR A 369 -10.22 19.97 -1.08
CA TYR A 369 -9.07 19.36 -0.40
C TYR A 369 -7.94 18.91 -1.34
N SER A 370 -8.20 18.58 -2.59
CA SER A 370 -7.19 17.98 -3.47
C SER A 370 -5.89 18.78 -3.52
N GLU A 371 -5.94 20.05 -3.93
CA GLU A 371 -4.74 20.92 -3.97
C GLU A 371 -4.30 21.40 -2.58
N ARG A 372 -5.26 21.61 -1.67
CA ARG A 372 -5.00 22.21 -0.37
C ARG A 372 -4.10 21.35 0.49
N LEU A 373 -4.34 20.04 0.52
CA LEU A 373 -3.67 19.12 1.43
C LEU A 373 -2.18 18.93 1.10
N ASP A 374 -1.75 19.20 -0.13
CA ASP A 374 -0.34 19.10 -0.55
C ASP A 374 0.41 20.43 -0.52
N ARG A 375 -0.27 21.54 -0.16
CA ARG A 375 0.38 22.84 0.03
C ARG A 375 1.25 22.84 1.28
N ARG A 376 2.40 23.46 1.20
CA ARG A 376 3.23 23.75 2.39
C ARG A 376 2.68 24.99 3.11
N ILE A 377 2.59 24.92 4.44
CA ILE A 377 2.12 25.95 5.33
C ILE A 377 3.15 26.26 6.43
#